data_e9022f5dbd829f1b01ad0dcb1dce394b
#
_entry.id   e9022f5dbd829f1b01ad0dcb1dce394b
#
_cell.length_a   1.000
_cell.length_b   1.000
_cell.length_c   1.000
_cell.angle_alpha   90.00
_cell.angle_beta   90.00
_cell.angle_gamma   90.00
#
_symmetry.space_group_name_H-M   'P 1'
#
loop_
_entity.id
_entity.type
_entity.pdbx_description
1 polymer ?
#
loop_
_entity_poly.entity_id
_entity_poly.type
_entity_poly.pdbx_seq_one_letter_code
_entity_poly.pdbx_strand_id
1 'polypeptide(L)'
;MKKLNVRSKQVVAMVLFFIMTMTAIQLPSFAAIDSLGGNIIPTPQANVAAGEVETGTQVTLTCSNPEAVIYYTEDGSEPSAVSTKYSAPITIYQDTTIKAVSIVNGEKSQTFEAAYSVKIPEAVYTPPANKEAVATVDLTDKTDHFEMVLTPS
;
A
#
# COMPACT_ATOMS: atom_id res chain seq x y z
N MET A 1 8.19 -54.00 24.10
CA MET A 1 8.62 -52.90 23.19
C MET A 1 7.96 -53.17 21.82
N LYS A 2 6.97 -52.37 21.46
CA LYS A 2 6.29 -52.48 20.12
C LYS A 2 7.22 -51.96 19.05
N LYS A 3 7.67 -52.84 18.14
CA LYS A 3 8.44 -52.42 16.96
C LYS A 3 7.56 -51.60 16.04
N LEU A 4 7.88 -50.35 15.79
CA LEU A 4 7.20 -49.52 14.80
C LEU A 4 7.38 -50.16 13.40
N ASN A 5 6.26 -50.26 12.69
CA ASN A 5 6.23 -50.80 11.33
C ASN A 5 6.96 -49.86 10.38
N VAL A 6 7.59 -50.39 9.35
CA VAL A 6 8.39 -49.65 8.36
C VAL A 6 7.62 -48.49 7.75
N ARG A 7 6.32 -48.62 7.55
CA ARG A 7 5.46 -47.54 7.05
C ARG A 7 5.34 -46.35 8.01
N SER A 8 5.35 -46.59 9.33
CA SER A 8 5.29 -45.51 10.33
C SER A 8 6.61 -44.75 10.43
N LYS A 9 7.74 -45.43 10.18
CA LYS A 9 9.07 -44.77 10.12
C LYS A 9 9.22 -43.85 8.93
N GLN A 10 8.65 -44.23 7.77
CA GLN A 10 8.66 -43.35 6.59
C GLN A 10 7.77 -42.12 6.77
N VAL A 11 6.61 -42.26 7.38
CA VAL A 11 5.72 -41.11 7.67
C VAL A 11 6.37 -40.17 8.69
N VAL A 12 7.01 -40.68 9.74
CA VAL A 12 7.71 -39.85 10.73
C VAL A 12 8.91 -39.14 10.09
N ALA A 13 9.66 -39.83 9.21
CA ALA A 13 10.78 -39.20 8.48
C ALA A 13 10.29 -38.13 7.49
N MET A 14 9.13 -38.32 6.85
CA MET A 14 8.53 -37.36 5.93
C MET A 14 7.99 -36.14 6.67
N VAL A 15 7.37 -36.33 7.84
CA VAL A 15 6.91 -35.23 8.69
C VAL A 15 8.07 -34.43 9.29
N LEU A 16 9.14 -35.11 9.71
CA LEU A 16 10.36 -34.44 10.19
C LEU A 16 11.07 -33.68 9.07
N PHE A 17 11.09 -34.21 7.85
CA PHE A 17 11.65 -33.52 6.69
C PHE A 17 10.80 -32.31 6.30
N PHE A 18 9.47 -32.40 6.41
CA PHE A 18 8.57 -31.28 6.13
C PHE A 18 8.65 -30.17 7.21
N ILE A 19 8.87 -30.55 8.47
CA ILE A 19 9.10 -29.59 9.57
C ILE A 19 10.47 -28.91 9.40
N MET A 20 11.47 -29.63 8.90
CA MET A 20 12.83 -29.10 8.72
C MET A 20 12.96 -28.21 7.49
N THR A 21 12.05 -28.31 6.50
CA THR A 21 12.03 -27.42 5.31
C THR A 21 11.22 -26.15 5.53
N MET A 22 10.40 -26.05 6.61
CA MET A 22 9.65 -24.83 6.93
C MET A 22 10.43 -23.86 7.85
N THR A 23 11.63 -24.20 8.30
CA THR A 23 12.43 -23.35 9.18
C THR A 23 13.66 -22.82 8.46
N ALA A 24 13.52 -22.19 7.32
CA ALA A 24 14.53 -21.27 6.80
C ALA A 24 14.04 -20.53 5.55
N ILE A 25 12.85 -19.93 5.57
CA ILE A 25 12.73 -18.63 4.92
C ILE A 25 13.27 -17.64 5.95
N GLN A 26 14.56 -17.68 6.17
CA GLN A 26 15.24 -16.49 6.62
C GLN A 26 15.12 -15.52 5.46
N LEU A 27 14.19 -14.60 5.59
CA LEU A 27 14.26 -13.34 4.87
C LEU A 27 15.73 -12.89 5.02
N PRO A 28 16.42 -12.54 3.94
CA PRO A 28 17.78 -12.04 4.09
C PRO A 28 17.69 -10.88 5.07
N SER A 29 18.24 -11.11 6.26
CA SER A 29 18.49 -10.04 7.20
C SER A 29 19.27 -8.99 6.42
N PHE A 30 18.68 -7.82 6.22
CA PHE A 30 19.27 -6.69 5.50
C PHE A 30 20.50 -6.11 6.24
N ALA A 31 21.12 -6.93 7.08
CA ALA A 31 22.25 -6.60 7.91
C ALA A 31 23.63 -6.92 7.29
N ALA A 32 23.72 -7.26 6.01
CA ALA A 32 24.98 -7.75 5.42
C ALA A 32 25.54 -6.89 4.28
N ILE A 33 25.29 -5.57 4.25
CA ILE A 33 25.98 -4.67 3.31
C ILE A 33 26.79 -3.58 4.02
N ASP A 34 27.13 -3.78 5.28
CA ASP A 34 27.95 -2.83 6.04
C ASP A 34 29.46 -3.01 5.83
N SER A 35 29.88 -3.79 4.82
CA SER A 35 31.32 -4.05 4.58
C SER A 35 31.95 -3.19 3.48
N LEU A 36 31.24 -2.26 2.86
CA LEU A 36 31.80 -1.40 1.81
C LEU A 36 31.92 0.08 2.19
N GLY A 37 31.84 0.43 3.49
CA GLY A 37 32.24 1.76 3.98
C GLY A 37 31.51 2.97 3.37
N GLY A 38 30.38 2.76 2.67
CA GLY A 38 29.49 3.81 2.25
C GLY A 38 28.41 4.02 3.30
N ASN A 39 28.25 5.25 3.78
CA ASN A 39 27.14 5.62 4.66
C ASN A 39 25.82 5.49 3.88
N ILE A 40 25.24 4.28 3.88
CA ILE A 40 23.97 4.02 3.16
C ILE A 40 22.85 4.67 3.97
N ILE A 41 22.29 5.74 3.42
CA ILE A 41 21.13 6.40 4.02
C ILE A 41 19.89 5.52 3.77
N PRO A 42 19.20 5.07 4.84
CA PRO A 42 18.02 4.23 4.68
C PRO A 42 16.90 4.95 3.92
N THR A 43 16.29 4.24 2.97
CA THR A 43 15.11 4.72 2.25
C THR A 43 13.90 4.80 3.20
N PRO A 44 13.08 5.84 3.13
CA PRO A 44 11.83 5.92 3.89
C PRO A 44 10.91 4.73 3.61
N GLN A 45 10.07 4.39 4.57
CA GLN A 45 9.05 3.35 4.44
C GLN A 45 7.69 3.90 4.87
N ALA A 46 6.62 3.43 4.23
CA ALA A 46 5.25 3.74 4.60
C ALA A 46 4.64 2.61 5.44
N ASN A 47 3.77 2.97 6.38
CA ASN A 47 2.98 2.02 7.18
C ASN A 47 1.86 1.34 6.37
N VAL A 48 1.45 1.93 5.24
CA VAL A 48 0.41 1.42 4.34
C VAL A 48 1.07 1.00 3.03
N ALA A 49 0.80 -0.22 2.57
CA ALA A 49 1.28 -0.70 1.27
C ALA A 49 0.61 0.07 0.12
N ALA A 50 1.35 0.23 -0.99
CA ALA A 50 0.79 0.77 -2.22
C ALA A 50 -0.42 -0.04 -2.71
N GLY A 51 -1.39 0.61 -3.34
CA GLY A 51 -2.59 -0.02 -3.87
C GLY A 51 -3.87 0.71 -3.51
N GLU A 52 -5.00 -0.01 -3.54
CA GLU A 52 -6.32 0.54 -3.24
C GLU A 52 -6.49 0.77 -1.73
N VAL A 53 -6.94 1.97 -1.37
CA VAL A 53 -7.17 2.40 0.02
C VAL A 53 -8.52 3.09 0.16
N GLU A 54 -9.05 3.10 1.38
CA GLU A 54 -10.26 3.89 1.69
C GLU A 54 -9.92 5.40 1.72
N THR A 55 -10.89 6.24 1.34
CA THR A 55 -10.73 7.70 1.46
C THR A 55 -10.45 8.10 2.90
N GLY A 56 -9.51 9.02 3.12
CA GLY A 56 -9.09 9.43 4.45
C GLY A 56 -8.02 8.51 5.09
N THR A 57 -7.51 7.51 4.39
CA THR A 57 -6.40 6.68 4.88
C THR A 57 -5.18 7.55 5.18
N GLN A 58 -4.59 7.34 6.36
CA GLN A 58 -3.40 8.07 6.80
C GLN A 58 -2.13 7.25 6.54
N VAL A 59 -1.24 7.81 5.75
CA VAL A 59 0.08 7.24 5.44
C VAL A 59 1.14 7.89 6.31
N THR A 60 1.81 7.10 7.13
CA THR A 60 2.94 7.52 7.96
C THR A 60 4.24 7.07 7.33
N LEU A 61 5.16 8.01 7.12
CA LEU A 61 6.50 7.72 6.64
C LEU A 61 7.47 7.61 7.81
N THR A 62 8.33 6.61 7.77
CA THR A 62 9.37 6.37 8.79
C THR A 62 10.72 6.10 8.13
N CYS A 63 11.79 6.41 8.84
CA CYS A 63 13.15 6.07 8.46
C CYS A 63 13.87 5.42 9.66
N SER A 64 14.67 4.39 9.43
CA SER A 64 15.43 3.71 10.51
C SER A 64 16.57 4.56 11.06
N ASN A 65 17.03 5.59 10.33
CA ASN A 65 18.00 6.55 10.83
C ASN A 65 17.30 7.71 11.54
N PRO A 66 17.49 7.92 12.86
CA PRO A 66 16.82 9.00 13.60
C PRO A 66 17.29 10.42 13.23
N GLU A 67 18.46 10.55 12.60
CA GLU A 67 18.99 11.83 12.13
C GLU A 67 18.47 12.20 10.74
N ALA A 68 17.76 11.28 10.07
CA ALA A 68 17.26 11.53 8.72
C ALA A 68 16.06 12.48 8.73
N VAL A 69 16.10 13.44 7.83
CA VAL A 69 14.94 14.27 7.50
C VAL A 69 14.28 13.71 6.27
N ILE A 70 12.99 13.40 6.35
CA ILE A 70 12.22 12.88 5.21
C ILE A 70 11.61 14.07 4.45
N TYR A 71 11.78 14.05 3.12
CA TYR A 71 11.10 14.95 2.18
C TYR A 71 10.26 14.13 1.23
N TYR A 72 9.12 14.66 0.82
CA TYR A 72 8.18 13.93 -0.02
C TYR A 72 7.45 14.83 -1.03
N THR A 73 6.84 14.17 -2.03
CA THR A 73 5.91 14.73 -3.01
C THR A 73 4.66 13.85 -3.09
N GLU A 74 3.53 14.42 -3.50
CA GLU A 74 2.25 13.70 -3.64
C GLU A 74 1.80 13.56 -5.11
N ASP A 75 2.55 14.17 -6.02
CA ASP A 75 2.27 14.22 -7.46
C ASP A 75 3.14 13.26 -8.27
N GLY A 76 3.95 12.42 -7.59
CA GLY A 76 4.90 11.50 -8.23
C GLY A 76 6.15 12.17 -8.78
N SER A 77 6.36 13.47 -8.56
CA SER A 77 7.62 14.15 -8.90
C SER A 77 8.75 13.67 -7.98
N GLU A 78 10.01 13.80 -8.44
CA GLU A 78 11.17 13.36 -7.67
C GLU A 78 11.44 14.30 -6.48
N PRO A 79 11.41 13.80 -5.23
CA PRO A 79 11.62 14.62 -4.04
C PRO A 79 13.08 15.04 -3.86
N SER A 80 13.28 16.20 -3.23
CA SER A 80 14.57 16.79 -2.94
C SER A 80 14.53 17.59 -1.63
N ALA A 81 15.64 18.18 -1.22
CA ALA A 81 15.71 19.00 0.00
C ALA A 81 14.84 20.27 -0.05
N VAL A 82 14.30 20.63 -1.22
CA VAL A 82 13.35 21.77 -1.37
C VAL A 82 11.90 21.33 -1.46
N SER A 83 11.65 20.02 -1.46
CA SER A 83 10.30 19.43 -1.42
C SER A 83 9.68 19.57 -0.02
N THR A 84 8.44 19.14 0.14
CA THR A 84 7.74 19.20 1.43
C THR A 84 8.45 18.31 2.46
N LYS A 85 8.79 18.89 3.60
CA LYS A 85 9.34 18.14 4.73
C LYS A 85 8.24 17.36 5.43
N TYR A 86 8.45 16.08 5.64
CA TYR A 86 7.50 15.24 6.37
C TYR A 86 7.49 15.59 7.87
N SER A 87 6.31 15.90 8.41
CA SER A 87 6.11 16.23 9.82
C SER A 87 4.85 15.63 10.43
N ALA A 88 3.93 15.15 9.62
CA ALA A 88 2.66 14.56 10.04
C ALA A 88 2.19 13.52 9.00
N PRO A 89 1.29 12.59 9.38
CA PRO A 89 0.71 11.63 8.45
C PRO A 89 0.05 12.30 7.25
N ILE A 90 0.23 11.75 6.06
CA ILE A 90 -0.36 12.20 4.80
C ILE A 90 -1.72 11.54 4.67
N THR A 91 -2.78 12.31 4.45
CA THR A 91 -4.14 11.77 4.32
C THR A 91 -4.52 11.64 2.85
N ILE A 92 -4.89 10.44 2.42
CA ILE A 92 -5.22 10.14 1.03
C ILE A 92 -6.72 10.34 0.80
N TYR A 93 -7.08 11.36 0.02
CA TYR A 93 -8.48 11.65 -0.37
C TYR A 93 -8.77 11.37 -1.84
N GLN A 94 -7.73 11.24 -2.66
CA GLN A 94 -7.80 10.98 -4.10
C GLN A 94 -6.61 10.15 -4.52
N ASP A 95 -6.63 9.64 -5.75
CA ASP A 95 -5.50 8.91 -6.32
C ASP A 95 -4.24 9.76 -6.22
N THR A 96 -3.21 9.21 -5.57
CA THR A 96 -2.01 9.95 -5.18
C THR A 96 -0.79 9.06 -5.31
N THR A 97 0.29 9.57 -5.92
CA THR A 97 1.59 8.90 -5.92
C THR A 97 2.54 9.63 -4.98
N ILE A 98 2.85 8.98 -3.86
CA ILE A 98 3.82 9.49 -2.90
C ILE A 98 5.20 9.01 -3.30
N LYS A 99 6.13 9.96 -3.47
CA LYS A 99 7.57 9.69 -3.48
C LYS A 99 8.23 10.33 -2.29
N ALA A 100 9.21 9.65 -1.68
CA ALA A 100 9.90 10.16 -0.50
C ALA A 100 11.37 9.78 -0.50
N VAL A 101 12.19 10.64 0.09
CA VAL A 101 13.62 10.43 0.32
C VAL A 101 14.00 10.81 1.73
N SER A 102 14.99 10.14 2.28
CA SER A 102 15.67 10.54 3.52
C SER A 102 16.91 11.33 3.19
N ILE A 103 17.16 12.41 3.92
CA ILE A 103 18.38 13.22 3.76
C ILE A 103 19.09 13.29 5.11
N VAL A 104 20.38 12.96 5.11
CA VAL A 104 21.29 13.06 6.26
C VAL A 104 22.54 13.78 5.80
N ASN A 105 22.93 14.85 6.50
CA ASN A 105 24.12 15.66 6.17
C ASN A 105 24.21 16.12 4.70
N GLY A 106 23.07 16.34 4.05
CA GLY A 106 22.99 16.77 2.65
C GLY A 106 23.03 15.63 1.62
N GLU A 107 23.28 14.40 2.04
CA GLU A 107 23.22 13.21 1.19
C GLU A 107 21.81 12.60 1.18
N LYS A 108 21.38 12.12 0.00
CA LYS A 108 20.03 11.61 -0.26
C LYS A 108 20.03 10.07 -0.33
N SER A 109 19.01 9.44 0.25
CA SER A 109 18.73 8.02 0.09
C SER A 109 18.24 7.70 -1.33
N GLN A 110 17.98 6.42 -1.59
CA GLN A 110 17.14 6.02 -2.70
C GLN A 110 15.71 6.53 -2.49
N THR A 111 14.97 6.70 -3.59
CA THR A 111 13.58 7.16 -3.56
C THR A 111 12.66 6.01 -3.20
N PHE A 112 11.82 6.21 -2.20
CA PHE A 112 10.63 5.41 -1.94
C PHE A 112 9.52 5.88 -2.87
N GLU A 113 8.73 4.96 -3.41
CA GLU A 113 7.57 5.27 -4.24
C GLU A 113 6.39 4.36 -3.88
N ALA A 114 5.21 4.96 -3.71
CA ALA A 114 3.96 4.25 -3.48
C ALA A 114 2.80 4.98 -4.16
N ALA A 115 2.09 4.28 -5.05
CA ALA A 115 0.87 4.77 -5.67
C ALA A 115 -0.34 4.26 -4.88
N TYR A 116 -1.24 5.16 -4.52
CA TYR A 116 -2.49 4.88 -3.84
C TYR A 116 -3.66 5.26 -4.73
N SER A 117 -4.62 4.36 -4.88
CA SER A 117 -5.92 4.62 -5.52
C SER A 117 -7.02 4.60 -4.48
N VAL A 118 -7.90 5.59 -4.52
CA VAL A 118 -8.98 5.70 -3.54
C VAL A 118 -10.18 4.89 -3.99
N LYS A 119 -10.60 3.96 -3.13
CA LYS A 119 -11.84 3.22 -3.35
C LYS A 119 -13.02 4.17 -3.24
N ILE A 120 -13.73 4.36 -4.34
CA ILE A 120 -15.00 5.08 -4.36
C ILE A 120 -16.06 4.10 -3.85
N PRO A 121 -16.71 4.36 -2.69
CA PRO A 121 -17.80 3.50 -2.25
C PRO A 121 -18.90 3.53 -3.32
N GLU A 122 -19.29 2.37 -3.84
CA GLU A 122 -20.50 2.28 -4.66
C GLU A 122 -21.66 2.84 -3.85
N ALA A 123 -22.23 3.94 -4.31
CA ALA A 123 -23.46 4.45 -3.73
C ALA A 123 -24.54 3.38 -3.92
N VAL A 124 -24.84 2.61 -2.89
CA VAL A 124 -25.98 1.70 -2.87
C VAL A 124 -27.23 2.58 -2.88
N TYR A 125 -27.71 2.88 -4.07
CA TYR A 125 -29.04 3.47 -4.21
C TYR A 125 -30.07 2.41 -3.79
N THR A 126 -30.59 2.50 -2.58
CA THR A 126 -31.78 1.79 -2.15
C THR A 126 -32.97 2.65 -2.56
N PRO A 127 -33.71 2.28 -3.62
CA PRO A 127 -34.92 3.02 -3.96
C PRO A 127 -35.90 2.94 -2.79
N PRO A 128 -36.60 4.05 -2.45
CA PRO A 128 -37.62 4.02 -1.42
C PRO A 128 -38.70 2.99 -1.79
N ALA A 129 -39.05 2.12 -0.85
CA ALA A 129 -39.90 0.94 -1.03
C ALA A 129 -41.34 1.24 -1.53
N ASN A 130 -41.66 2.43 -1.95
CA ASN A 130 -43.03 2.84 -2.23
C ASN A 130 -43.25 3.80 -3.41
N LYS A 131 -42.43 3.75 -4.48
CA LYS A 131 -42.79 4.39 -5.75
C LYS A 131 -42.15 3.64 -6.91
N GLU A 132 -42.97 3.15 -7.81
CA GLU A 132 -42.57 2.67 -9.13
C GLU A 132 -42.07 3.89 -9.95
N ALA A 133 -40.83 4.28 -9.74
CA ALA A 133 -40.13 5.19 -10.65
C ALA A 133 -39.28 4.31 -11.55
N VAL A 134 -39.84 3.95 -12.70
CA VAL A 134 -39.04 3.39 -13.80
C VAL A 134 -38.27 4.56 -14.41
N ALA A 135 -37.12 4.85 -13.90
CA ALA A 135 -36.17 5.72 -14.61
C ALA A 135 -35.41 4.85 -15.62
N THR A 136 -35.91 4.83 -16.86
CA THR A 136 -35.11 4.33 -17.98
C THR A 136 -34.11 5.41 -18.35
N VAL A 137 -32.84 5.20 -17.98
CA VAL A 137 -31.74 6.03 -18.47
C VAL A 137 -31.38 5.51 -19.86
N ASP A 138 -31.73 6.24 -20.89
CA ASP A 138 -31.28 5.98 -22.25
C ASP A 138 -29.86 6.55 -22.40
N LEU A 139 -28.87 5.68 -22.43
CA LEU A 139 -27.46 6.04 -22.57
C LEU A 139 -27.00 6.19 -24.03
N THR A 140 -27.93 6.25 -24.99
CA THR A 140 -27.58 6.32 -26.41
C THR A 140 -27.38 7.75 -26.95
N ASP A 141 -27.72 8.78 -26.19
CA ASP A 141 -27.48 10.16 -26.58
C ASP A 141 -26.23 10.75 -25.94
N LYS A 142 -25.27 11.04 -26.80
CA LYS A 142 -23.91 11.53 -26.47
C LYS A 142 -23.87 13.06 -26.36
N THR A 143 -24.96 13.72 -26.03
CA THR A 143 -24.98 15.16 -25.83
C THR A 143 -25.14 15.53 -24.38
N ASP A 144 -24.17 16.30 -23.89
CA ASP A 144 -23.90 16.73 -22.50
C ASP A 144 -25.02 17.56 -21.84
N HIS A 145 -26.27 17.08 -21.83
CA HIS A 145 -27.35 17.75 -21.10
C HIS A 145 -28.20 16.74 -20.33
N PHE A 146 -27.98 16.65 -19.01
CA PHE A 146 -28.91 15.98 -18.11
C PHE A 146 -30.03 16.96 -17.70
N GLU A 147 -31.15 16.91 -18.35
CA GLU A 147 -32.38 17.45 -17.79
C GLU A 147 -33.15 16.35 -17.05
N MET A 148 -33.16 16.43 -15.74
CA MET A 148 -34.00 15.55 -14.92
C MET A 148 -35.37 16.18 -14.77
N VAL A 149 -36.31 15.79 -15.63
CA VAL A 149 -37.72 16.19 -15.51
C VAL A 149 -38.41 15.25 -14.53
N LEU A 150 -38.65 15.71 -13.32
CA LEU A 150 -39.51 15.04 -12.35
C LEU A 150 -40.95 15.43 -12.66
N THR A 151 -41.72 14.54 -13.30
CA THR A 151 -43.17 14.72 -13.45
C THR A 151 -43.88 14.15 -12.23
N PRO A 152 -44.57 14.95 -11.40
CA PRO A 152 -45.41 14.45 -10.34
C PRO A 152 -46.68 13.81 -10.95
N SER A 153 -46.99 12.58 -10.49
CA SER A 153 -48.27 11.93 -10.75
C SER A 153 -49.27 12.28 -9.66
#